data_9e5e21f02ed75842bb0ef873c676c840
#
_entry.id   9e5e21f02ed75842bb0ef873c676c840
#
_cell.length_a   1.000
_cell.length_b   1.000
_cell.length_c   1.000
_cell.angle_alpha   90.00
_cell.angle_beta   90.00
_cell.angle_gamma   90.00
#
_symmetry.space_group_name_H-M   'P 1'
#
loop_
_entity.id
_entity.type
_entity.pdbx_description
1 polymer ?
#
loop_
_entity_poly.entity_id
_entity_poly.type
_entity_poly.pdbx_seq_one_letter_code
_entity_poly.pdbx_strand_id
1 'polypeptide(L)'
;MAMLEINDLHVNYGMIAALKGISFEVNEGEVISLIGANGAGKTTTLHTLTGLISAKSGSIKFNGVELTKTPAHKIVEMGIAHVPEGRRIFQNLTVLDNLKLGAFTRKDKENIPKDIQDIYERFPRLAERKNQIAGTLSGGEQQMLAMGRALMSRPKIVVMDEPSMGLSPILVSTIFKIIEDIRKSGTTVLLVEQNAKKALAISDRAYVLEAGKIVLSGKASDLINDESVKKAYLGE
;
A
#
# COMPACT_ATOMS: atom_id res chain seq x y z
N MET A 1 -4.43 12.92 16.38
CA MET A 1 -3.42 13.52 15.46
C MET A 1 -3.23 12.53 14.32
N ALA A 2 -3.16 13.04 13.09
CA ALA A 2 -2.92 12.18 11.95
C ALA A 2 -1.54 11.51 12.04
N MET A 3 -1.47 10.21 11.72
CA MET A 3 -0.21 9.46 11.64
C MET A 3 0.60 9.89 10.42
N LEU A 4 -0.08 10.11 9.28
CA LEU A 4 0.51 10.57 8.03
C LEU A 4 -0.24 11.82 7.56
N GLU A 5 0.51 12.86 7.23
CA GLU A 5 -0.01 14.13 6.72
C GLU A 5 0.69 14.47 5.41
N ILE A 6 -0.06 14.73 4.38
CA ILE A 6 0.41 15.19 3.08
C ILE A 6 -0.19 16.58 2.84
N ASN A 7 0.66 17.58 2.63
CA ASN A 7 0.24 18.97 2.49
C ASN A 7 0.81 19.59 1.22
N ASP A 8 -0.08 20.07 0.35
CA ASP A 8 0.21 20.78 -0.90
C ASP A 8 1.32 20.11 -1.73
N LEU A 9 1.24 18.77 -1.87
CA LEU A 9 2.27 17.98 -2.51
C LEU A 9 2.25 18.15 -4.03
N HIS A 10 3.36 18.63 -4.59
CA HIS A 10 3.59 18.75 -6.01
C HIS A 10 4.72 17.82 -6.45
N VAL A 11 4.50 17.09 -7.54
CA VAL A 11 5.51 16.19 -8.14
C VAL A 11 5.49 16.33 -9.65
N ASN A 12 6.67 16.43 -10.24
CA ASN A 12 6.84 16.53 -11.69
C ASN A 12 7.73 15.40 -12.23
N TYR A 13 7.41 14.90 -13.42
CA TYR A 13 8.30 14.12 -14.27
C TYR A 13 8.75 15.02 -15.42
N GLY A 14 9.94 15.63 -15.28
CA GLY A 14 10.37 16.67 -16.21
C GLY A 14 9.37 17.83 -16.27
N MET A 15 8.79 18.08 -17.44
CA MET A 15 7.78 19.14 -17.64
C MET A 15 6.36 18.72 -17.27
N ILE A 16 6.10 17.43 -16.99
CA ILE A 16 4.76 16.93 -16.72
C ILE A 16 4.49 17.00 -15.21
N ALA A 17 3.50 17.80 -14.80
CA ALA A 17 3.04 17.86 -13.43
C ALA A 17 2.12 16.66 -13.13
N ALA A 18 2.65 15.65 -12.42
CA ALA A 18 1.94 14.46 -12.04
C ALA A 18 1.06 14.67 -10.81
N LEU A 19 1.53 15.44 -9.81
CA LEU A 19 0.74 15.91 -8.67
C LEU A 19 0.74 17.43 -8.64
N LYS A 20 -0.42 18.01 -8.36
CA LYS A 20 -0.71 19.44 -8.50
C LYS A 20 -1.26 20.04 -7.21
N GLY A 21 -0.58 19.76 -6.08
CA GLY A 21 -0.98 20.28 -4.77
C GLY A 21 -2.03 19.42 -4.07
N ILE A 22 -1.74 18.11 -3.90
CA ILE A 22 -2.63 17.24 -3.15
C ILE A 22 -2.39 17.38 -1.65
N SER A 23 -3.48 17.34 -0.87
CA SER A 23 -3.45 17.36 0.60
C SER A 23 -4.41 16.33 1.14
N PHE A 24 -3.92 15.45 2.01
CA PHE A 24 -4.75 14.48 2.73
C PHE A 24 -4.03 13.94 3.97
N GLU A 25 -4.78 13.24 4.81
CA GLU A 25 -4.27 12.68 6.07
C GLU A 25 -4.73 11.24 6.25
N VAL A 26 -3.95 10.48 7.02
CA VAL A 26 -4.27 9.11 7.46
C VAL A 26 -4.12 9.05 8.97
N ASN A 27 -5.16 8.58 9.68
CA ASN A 27 -5.09 8.34 11.11
C ASN A 27 -4.64 6.90 11.41
N GLU A 28 -4.15 6.70 12.63
CA GLU A 28 -3.72 5.37 13.08
C GLU A 28 -4.92 4.39 13.09
N GLY A 29 -4.69 3.16 12.61
CA GLY A 29 -5.70 2.09 12.57
C GLY A 29 -6.75 2.22 11.47
N GLU A 30 -6.68 3.24 10.60
CA GLU A 30 -7.59 3.40 9.45
C GLU A 30 -7.14 2.59 8.24
N VAL A 31 -8.11 2.20 7.40
CA VAL A 31 -7.91 1.90 5.99
C VAL A 31 -8.36 3.11 5.18
N ILE A 32 -7.41 3.74 4.51
CA ILE A 32 -7.67 4.85 3.59
C ILE A 32 -7.45 4.38 2.17
N SER A 33 -8.38 4.67 1.28
CA SER A 33 -8.20 4.42 -0.16
C SER A 33 -7.96 5.69 -0.94
N LEU A 34 -6.99 5.65 -1.83
CA LEU A 34 -6.76 6.63 -2.88
C LEU A 34 -7.21 6.01 -4.21
N ILE A 35 -8.38 6.41 -4.69
CA ILE A 35 -8.99 5.88 -5.91
C ILE A 35 -8.90 6.87 -7.06
N GLY A 36 -8.95 6.40 -8.30
CA GLY A 36 -8.87 7.24 -9.49
C GLY A 36 -8.44 6.44 -10.71
N ALA A 37 -8.60 7.04 -11.88
CA ALA A 37 -8.21 6.44 -13.16
C ALA A 37 -6.69 6.22 -13.28
N ASN A 38 -6.28 5.44 -14.28
CA ASN A 38 -4.86 5.30 -14.60
C ASN A 38 -4.27 6.67 -14.99
N GLY A 39 -3.06 6.96 -14.50
CA GLY A 39 -2.42 8.25 -14.71
C GLY A 39 -2.92 9.38 -13.80
N ALA A 40 -3.85 9.13 -12.87
CA ALA A 40 -4.35 10.16 -11.95
C ALA A 40 -3.29 10.66 -10.95
N GLY A 41 -2.19 9.91 -10.73
CA GLY A 41 -1.12 10.27 -9.80
C GLY A 41 -1.03 9.37 -8.56
N LYS A 42 -1.83 8.28 -8.48
CA LYS A 42 -1.91 7.37 -7.32
C LYS A 42 -0.54 6.77 -6.96
N THR A 43 0.08 6.06 -7.89
CA THR A 43 1.42 5.45 -7.73
C THR A 43 2.49 6.52 -7.46
N THR A 44 2.40 7.68 -8.11
CA THR A 44 3.31 8.82 -7.88
C THR A 44 3.24 9.28 -6.42
N THR A 45 2.05 9.33 -5.84
CA THR A 45 1.86 9.68 -4.42
C THR A 45 2.58 8.68 -3.51
N LEU A 46 2.40 7.36 -3.73
CA LEU A 46 3.06 6.33 -2.93
C LEU A 46 4.58 6.33 -3.12
N HIS A 47 5.07 6.50 -4.35
CA HIS A 47 6.50 6.56 -4.63
C HIS A 47 7.16 7.78 -3.98
N THR A 48 6.46 8.92 -3.92
CA THR A 48 6.99 10.11 -3.24
C THR A 48 6.99 9.92 -1.73
N LEU A 49 5.93 9.35 -1.16
CA LEU A 49 5.82 9.02 0.26
C LEU A 49 6.93 8.05 0.70
N THR A 50 7.28 7.09 -0.13
CA THR A 50 8.32 6.08 0.16
C THR A 50 9.73 6.50 -0.22
N GLY A 51 9.91 7.74 -0.68
CA GLY A 51 11.23 8.31 -1.01
C GLY A 51 11.85 7.78 -2.31
N LEU A 52 11.05 7.13 -3.17
CA LEU A 52 11.47 6.66 -4.49
C LEU A 52 11.48 7.79 -5.54
N ILE A 53 10.66 8.81 -5.31
CA ILE A 53 10.55 9.99 -6.17
C ILE A 53 10.60 11.24 -5.28
N SER A 54 11.34 12.27 -5.72
CA SER A 54 11.43 13.51 -4.99
C SER A 54 10.21 14.40 -5.23
N ALA A 55 9.71 15.03 -4.18
CA ALA A 55 8.71 16.09 -4.29
C ALA A 55 9.32 17.34 -4.93
N LYS A 56 8.55 18.07 -5.72
CA LYS A 56 8.90 19.40 -6.22
C LYS A 56 8.68 20.45 -5.14
N SER A 57 7.57 20.35 -4.42
CA SER A 57 7.19 21.20 -3.29
C SER A 57 6.12 20.51 -2.44
N GLY A 58 5.78 21.11 -1.31
CA GLY A 58 4.87 20.55 -0.33
C GLY A 58 5.62 19.75 0.74
N SER A 59 4.87 19.06 1.60
CA SER A 59 5.42 18.26 2.69
C SER A 59 4.69 16.95 2.86
N ILE A 60 5.43 15.94 3.35
CA ILE A 60 4.91 14.65 3.79
C ILE A 60 5.45 14.41 5.19
N LYS A 61 4.58 14.33 6.20
CA LYS A 61 4.98 14.05 7.58
C LYS A 61 4.43 12.73 8.05
N PHE A 62 5.27 11.93 8.69
CA PHE A 62 4.89 10.70 9.36
C PHE A 62 5.22 10.80 10.83
N ASN A 63 4.21 10.76 11.71
CA ASN A 63 4.35 11.02 13.15
C ASN A 63 5.13 12.33 13.42
N GLY A 64 4.84 13.38 12.67
CA GLY A 64 5.49 14.69 12.77
C GLY A 64 6.87 14.81 12.12
N VAL A 65 7.44 13.71 11.60
CA VAL A 65 8.77 13.71 10.94
C VAL A 65 8.63 13.90 9.45
N GLU A 66 9.36 14.86 8.87
CA GLU A 66 9.34 15.17 7.43
C GLU A 66 9.99 14.05 6.59
N LEU A 67 9.27 13.53 5.61
CA LEU A 67 9.73 12.43 4.75
C LEU A 67 10.36 12.89 3.42
N THR A 68 9.98 14.05 2.89
CA THR A 68 10.41 14.49 1.54
C THR A 68 11.93 14.64 1.39
N LYS A 69 12.65 14.74 2.51
CA LYS A 69 14.11 14.80 2.58
C LYS A 69 14.74 13.58 3.24
N THR A 70 13.93 12.56 3.57
CA THR A 70 14.37 11.35 4.26
C THR A 70 14.70 10.26 3.27
N PRO A 71 15.89 9.62 3.33
CA PRO A 71 16.23 8.51 2.44
C PRO A 71 15.27 7.32 2.60
N ALA A 72 14.94 6.64 1.50
CA ALA A 72 13.95 5.55 1.47
C ALA A 72 14.19 4.46 2.52
N HIS A 73 15.46 4.05 2.77
CA HIS A 73 15.78 3.04 3.79
C HIS A 73 15.44 3.51 5.21
N LYS A 74 15.56 4.81 5.49
CA LYS A 74 15.15 5.38 6.77
C LYS A 74 13.63 5.43 6.93
N ILE A 75 12.90 5.68 5.84
CA ILE A 75 11.44 5.64 5.84
C ILE A 75 10.94 4.24 6.24
N VAL A 76 11.58 3.18 5.73
CA VAL A 76 11.25 1.80 6.14
C VAL A 76 11.54 1.57 7.63
N GLU A 77 12.67 2.05 8.14
CA GLU A 77 13.03 1.95 9.58
C GLU A 77 12.02 2.69 10.49
N MET A 78 11.35 3.73 9.99
CA MET A 78 10.31 4.46 10.73
C MET A 78 8.98 3.68 10.85
N GLY A 79 8.83 2.59 10.10
CA GLY A 79 7.65 1.73 10.13
C GLY A 79 6.70 1.93 8.95
N ILE A 80 7.16 2.41 7.82
CA ILE A 80 6.40 2.48 6.56
C ILE A 80 6.84 1.33 5.67
N ALA A 81 5.93 0.39 5.36
CA ALA A 81 6.19 -0.67 4.39
C ALA A 81 5.45 -0.42 3.09
N HIS A 82 6.04 -0.82 1.97
CA HIS A 82 5.46 -0.66 0.65
C HIS A 82 5.27 -2.01 -0.05
N VAL A 83 4.05 -2.25 -0.52
CA VAL A 83 3.70 -3.32 -1.45
C VAL A 83 3.52 -2.67 -2.82
N PRO A 84 4.52 -2.69 -3.69
CA PRO A 84 4.48 -2.00 -4.98
C PRO A 84 3.64 -2.76 -6.01
N GLU A 85 3.18 -2.05 -7.01
CA GLU A 85 2.59 -2.63 -8.21
C GLU A 85 3.56 -3.63 -8.88
N GLY A 86 3.02 -4.69 -9.49
CA GLY A 86 3.80 -5.70 -10.18
C GLY A 86 4.56 -6.65 -9.23
N ARG A 87 4.13 -6.76 -7.97
CA ARG A 87 4.58 -7.72 -6.95
C ARG A 87 6.01 -7.51 -6.46
N ARG A 88 6.98 -7.22 -7.32
CA ARG A 88 8.39 -6.90 -7.04
C ARG A 88 9.04 -7.83 -6.00
N ILE A 89 8.84 -9.14 -6.14
CA ILE A 89 9.50 -10.16 -5.34
C ILE A 89 10.92 -10.44 -5.85
N PHE A 90 11.77 -11.01 -5.00
CA PHE A 90 13.08 -11.50 -5.42
C PHE A 90 12.92 -12.90 -6.05
N GLN A 91 12.76 -12.93 -7.36
CA GLN A 91 12.35 -14.12 -8.12
C GLN A 91 13.31 -15.31 -7.99
N ASN A 92 14.60 -15.06 -7.83
CA ASN A 92 15.65 -16.09 -7.73
C ASN A 92 15.88 -16.60 -6.30
N LEU A 93 15.16 -16.06 -5.32
CA LEU A 93 15.22 -16.47 -3.92
C LEU A 93 14.01 -17.34 -3.57
N THR A 94 14.15 -18.13 -2.49
CA THR A 94 13.03 -18.91 -1.96
C THR A 94 11.95 -18.00 -1.36
N VAL A 95 10.74 -18.53 -1.14
CA VAL A 95 9.68 -17.88 -0.39
C VAL A 95 10.19 -17.45 1.00
N LEU A 96 10.85 -18.38 1.72
CA LEU A 96 11.40 -18.11 3.04
C LEU A 96 12.44 -16.98 3.02
N ASP A 97 13.33 -16.95 2.04
CA ASP A 97 14.37 -15.93 1.96
C ASP A 97 13.78 -14.56 1.61
N ASN A 98 12.74 -14.50 0.76
CA ASN A 98 11.97 -13.28 0.52
C ASN A 98 11.37 -12.72 1.82
N LEU A 99 10.76 -13.58 2.65
CA LEU A 99 10.20 -13.17 3.95
C LEU A 99 11.29 -12.66 4.89
N LYS A 100 12.41 -13.37 5.02
CA LYS A 100 13.55 -12.93 5.85
C LYS A 100 14.09 -11.56 5.43
N LEU A 101 14.17 -11.28 4.13
CA LEU A 101 14.58 -9.97 3.63
C LEU A 101 13.62 -8.86 4.03
N GLY A 102 12.31 -9.14 4.19
CA GLY A 102 11.36 -8.18 4.74
C GLY A 102 11.68 -7.71 6.16
N ALA A 103 12.39 -8.53 6.93
CA ALA A 103 12.84 -8.21 8.28
C ALA A 103 14.27 -7.63 8.35
N PHE A 104 14.90 -7.28 7.21
CA PHE A 104 16.31 -6.90 7.14
C PHE A 104 16.69 -5.72 8.07
N THR A 105 15.81 -4.73 8.20
CA THR A 105 16.05 -3.53 9.03
C THR A 105 15.82 -3.75 10.52
N ARG A 106 15.28 -4.92 10.91
CA ARG A 106 14.90 -5.20 12.30
C ARG A 106 16.10 -5.61 13.14
N LYS A 107 16.06 -5.20 14.42
CA LYS A 107 17.10 -5.54 15.42
C LYS A 107 16.69 -6.71 16.30
N ASP A 108 15.39 -7.00 16.45
CA ASP A 108 14.80 -8.05 17.29
C ASP A 108 14.79 -9.41 16.56
N LYS A 109 15.97 -9.92 16.24
CA LYS A 109 16.16 -11.12 15.41
C LYS A 109 15.53 -12.39 16.00
N GLU A 110 15.42 -12.46 17.32
CA GLU A 110 14.79 -13.56 18.06
C GLU A 110 13.28 -13.71 17.76
N ASN A 111 12.60 -12.62 17.37
CA ASN A 111 11.17 -12.65 17.04
C ASN A 111 10.88 -12.99 15.57
N ILE A 112 11.87 -12.94 14.67
CA ILE A 112 11.67 -13.20 13.24
C ILE A 112 11.07 -14.58 12.96
N PRO A 113 11.49 -15.68 13.60
CA PRO A 113 10.89 -17.00 13.36
C PRO A 113 9.39 -17.05 13.72
N LYS A 114 8.98 -16.36 14.79
CA LYS A 114 7.57 -16.25 15.18
C LYS A 114 6.78 -15.49 14.11
N ASP A 115 7.28 -14.34 13.65
CA ASP A 115 6.59 -13.56 12.62
C ASP A 115 6.48 -14.30 11.29
N ILE A 116 7.48 -15.11 10.92
CA ILE A 116 7.39 -15.98 9.75
C ILE A 116 6.24 -16.98 9.93
N GLN A 117 6.07 -17.54 11.14
CA GLN A 117 4.96 -18.44 11.42
C GLN A 117 3.61 -17.72 11.32
N ASP A 118 3.50 -16.51 11.87
CA ASP A 118 2.29 -15.67 11.76
C ASP A 118 1.97 -15.36 10.27
N ILE A 119 2.99 -15.11 9.45
CA ILE A 119 2.81 -14.95 7.98
C ILE A 119 2.32 -16.25 7.35
N TYR A 120 2.82 -17.41 7.73
CA TYR A 120 2.38 -18.70 7.20
C TYR A 120 0.94 -19.05 7.62
N GLU A 121 0.50 -18.65 8.81
CA GLU A 121 -0.89 -18.79 9.23
C GLU A 121 -1.82 -17.90 8.40
N ARG A 122 -1.40 -16.69 8.10
CA ARG A 122 -2.14 -15.75 7.24
C ARG A 122 -2.13 -16.15 5.76
N PHE A 123 -1.04 -16.76 5.29
CA PHE A 123 -0.83 -17.19 3.90
C PHE A 123 -0.42 -18.67 3.84
N PRO A 124 -1.33 -19.64 4.07
CA PRO A 124 -0.97 -21.07 4.16
C PRO A 124 -0.26 -21.60 2.91
N ARG A 125 -0.58 -21.08 1.72
CA ARG A 125 0.09 -21.45 0.47
C ARG A 125 1.59 -21.12 0.46
N LEU A 126 2.00 -20.05 1.16
CA LEU A 126 3.42 -19.73 1.30
C LEU A 126 4.15 -20.71 2.23
N ALA A 127 3.47 -21.22 3.27
CA ALA A 127 4.01 -22.24 4.15
C ALA A 127 4.29 -23.54 3.41
N GLU A 128 3.34 -24.02 2.58
CA GLU A 128 3.48 -25.22 1.75
C GLU A 128 4.67 -25.13 0.79
N ARG A 129 5.02 -23.91 0.37
CA ARG A 129 6.01 -23.60 -0.68
C ARG A 129 7.24 -22.87 -0.16
N LYS A 130 7.50 -22.91 1.16
CA LYS A 130 8.56 -22.11 1.81
C LYS A 130 9.94 -22.22 1.18
N ASN A 131 10.28 -23.38 0.64
CA ASN A 131 11.57 -23.65 0.00
C ASN A 131 11.54 -23.50 -1.54
N GLN A 132 10.36 -23.19 -2.12
CA GLN A 132 10.21 -23.03 -3.56
C GLN A 132 10.79 -21.68 -4.01
N ILE A 133 11.40 -21.65 -5.19
CA ILE A 133 11.89 -20.43 -5.83
C ILE A 133 10.70 -19.52 -6.16
N ALA A 134 10.74 -18.29 -5.67
CA ALA A 134 9.60 -17.36 -5.71
C ALA A 134 9.14 -17.02 -7.14
N GLY A 135 10.05 -16.99 -8.11
CA GLY A 135 9.72 -16.76 -9.51
C GLY A 135 8.82 -17.83 -10.14
N THR A 136 8.75 -19.04 -9.56
CA THR A 136 7.91 -20.15 -10.03
C THR A 136 6.52 -20.20 -9.42
N LEU A 137 6.20 -19.28 -8.52
CA LEU A 137 4.89 -19.15 -7.90
C LEU A 137 3.87 -18.59 -8.91
N SER A 138 2.59 -18.91 -8.72
CA SER A 138 1.49 -18.24 -9.42
C SER A 138 1.44 -16.75 -9.09
N GLY A 139 0.82 -15.95 -9.95
CA GLY A 139 0.72 -14.51 -9.73
C GLY A 139 0.07 -14.11 -8.41
N GLY A 140 -0.93 -14.86 -7.94
CA GLY A 140 -1.57 -14.61 -6.65
C GLY A 140 -0.66 -14.97 -5.48
N GLU A 141 0.08 -16.07 -5.57
CA GLU A 141 1.05 -16.46 -4.53
C GLU A 141 2.23 -15.45 -4.46
N GLN A 142 2.68 -14.93 -5.61
CA GLN A 142 3.67 -13.86 -5.65
C GLN A 142 3.16 -12.57 -4.97
N GLN A 143 1.88 -12.23 -5.17
CA GLN A 143 1.25 -11.08 -4.51
C GLN A 143 1.17 -11.29 -2.98
N MET A 144 0.74 -12.47 -2.54
CA MET A 144 0.74 -12.84 -1.12
C MET A 144 2.15 -12.78 -0.53
N LEU A 145 3.18 -13.22 -1.27
CA LEU A 145 4.57 -13.13 -0.84
C LEU A 145 5.05 -11.67 -0.71
N ALA A 146 4.68 -10.80 -1.65
CA ALA A 146 5.01 -9.38 -1.57
C ALA A 146 4.38 -8.73 -0.33
N MET A 147 3.11 -9.03 -0.04
CA MET A 147 2.41 -8.57 1.17
C MET A 147 3.05 -9.14 2.44
N GLY A 148 3.30 -10.45 2.48
CA GLY A 148 3.97 -11.11 3.60
C GLY A 148 5.34 -10.52 3.89
N ARG A 149 6.15 -10.27 2.85
CA ARG A 149 7.46 -9.62 2.98
C ARG A 149 7.35 -8.21 3.57
N ALA A 150 6.36 -7.42 3.14
CA ALA A 150 6.13 -6.09 3.70
C ALA A 150 5.77 -6.15 5.20
N LEU A 151 4.93 -7.09 5.60
CA LEU A 151 4.52 -7.29 7.00
C LEU A 151 5.67 -7.75 7.91
N MET A 152 6.68 -8.44 7.37
CA MET A 152 7.85 -8.87 8.14
C MET A 152 8.64 -7.72 8.75
N SER A 153 8.50 -6.48 8.26
CA SER A 153 9.11 -5.29 8.86
C SER A 153 8.38 -4.81 10.13
N ARG A 154 7.24 -5.42 10.52
CA ARG A 154 6.31 -4.94 11.58
C ARG A 154 5.95 -3.47 11.40
N PRO A 155 5.35 -3.12 10.26
CA PRO A 155 5.09 -1.73 9.94
C PRO A 155 3.96 -1.15 10.79
N LYS A 156 4.02 0.16 11.02
CA LYS A 156 2.90 0.95 11.57
C LYS A 156 1.87 1.25 10.49
N ILE A 157 2.33 1.44 9.26
CA ILE A 157 1.50 1.65 8.07
C ILE A 157 2.04 0.84 6.89
N VAL A 158 1.13 0.17 6.18
CA VAL A 158 1.44 -0.47 4.90
C VAL A 158 0.82 0.35 3.78
N VAL A 159 1.62 0.77 2.82
CA VAL A 159 1.14 1.41 1.59
C VAL A 159 1.13 0.38 0.47
N MET A 160 -0.02 0.22 -0.21
CA MET A 160 -0.24 -0.82 -1.21
C MET A 160 -0.65 -0.20 -2.54
N ASP A 161 0.07 -0.55 -3.60
CA ASP A 161 -0.18 -0.04 -4.95
C ASP A 161 -0.81 -1.12 -5.82
N GLU A 162 -2.11 -0.99 -6.05
CA GLU A 162 -2.96 -1.87 -6.86
C GLU A 162 -2.75 -3.37 -6.58
N PRO A 163 -2.86 -3.80 -5.30
CA PRO A 163 -2.53 -5.18 -4.91
C PRO A 163 -3.44 -6.24 -5.54
N SER A 164 -4.59 -5.85 -6.07
CA SER A 164 -5.55 -6.77 -6.70
C SER A 164 -5.38 -6.89 -8.22
N MET A 165 -4.51 -6.07 -8.83
CA MET A 165 -4.40 -5.98 -10.29
C MET A 165 -3.91 -7.30 -10.92
N GLY A 166 -4.60 -7.73 -11.99
CA GLY A 166 -4.24 -8.92 -12.76
C GLY A 166 -4.47 -10.25 -12.03
N LEU A 167 -5.28 -10.26 -10.97
CA LEU A 167 -5.67 -11.45 -10.23
C LEU A 167 -7.07 -11.94 -10.64
N SER A 168 -7.33 -13.25 -10.47
CA SER A 168 -8.66 -13.80 -10.63
C SER A 168 -9.64 -13.26 -9.59
N PRO A 169 -10.96 -13.22 -9.84
CA PRO A 169 -11.95 -12.68 -8.89
C PRO A 169 -11.90 -13.29 -7.50
N ILE A 170 -11.59 -14.57 -7.40
CA ILE A 170 -11.43 -15.29 -6.12
C ILE A 170 -10.22 -14.74 -5.36
N LEU A 171 -9.07 -14.61 -6.03
CA LEU A 171 -7.86 -14.07 -5.42
C LEU A 171 -8.01 -12.59 -5.05
N VAL A 172 -8.68 -11.80 -5.87
CA VAL A 172 -9.02 -10.42 -5.51
C VAL A 172 -9.76 -10.38 -4.18
N SER A 173 -10.81 -11.19 -4.02
CA SER A 173 -11.59 -11.24 -2.76
C SER A 173 -10.72 -11.69 -1.57
N THR A 174 -9.79 -12.62 -1.80
CA THR A 174 -8.81 -13.04 -0.79
C THR A 174 -7.89 -11.91 -0.38
N ILE A 175 -7.34 -11.13 -1.33
CA ILE A 175 -6.46 -9.98 -1.03
C ILE A 175 -7.19 -8.94 -0.19
N PHE A 176 -8.43 -8.57 -0.55
CA PHE A 176 -9.20 -7.59 0.23
C PHE A 176 -9.49 -8.08 1.65
N LYS A 177 -9.81 -9.37 1.84
CA LYS A 177 -9.95 -9.96 3.17
C LYS A 177 -8.65 -9.89 3.98
N ILE A 178 -7.51 -10.15 3.36
CA ILE A 178 -6.20 -10.03 4.00
C ILE A 178 -5.93 -8.58 4.43
N ILE A 179 -6.30 -7.59 3.61
CA ILE A 179 -6.17 -6.17 3.97
C ILE A 179 -7.01 -5.83 5.21
N GLU A 180 -8.24 -6.32 5.29
CA GLU A 180 -9.07 -6.19 6.49
C GLU A 180 -8.43 -6.84 7.73
N ASP A 181 -7.82 -8.03 7.58
CA ASP A 181 -7.16 -8.72 8.67
C ASP A 181 -5.87 -8.01 9.12
N ILE A 182 -5.14 -7.37 8.20
CA ILE A 182 -4.00 -6.47 8.50
C ILE A 182 -4.48 -5.31 9.36
N ARG A 183 -5.58 -4.65 8.98
CA ARG A 183 -6.20 -3.59 9.78
C ARG A 183 -6.59 -4.06 11.17
N LYS A 184 -7.29 -5.21 11.28
CA LYS A 184 -7.71 -5.79 12.57
C LYS A 184 -6.54 -6.09 13.50
N SER A 185 -5.35 -6.36 12.95
CA SER A 185 -4.11 -6.52 13.74
C SER A 185 -3.48 -5.18 14.19
N GLY A 186 -4.14 -4.04 13.94
CA GLY A 186 -3.71 -2.71 14.37
C GLY A 186 -2.81 -1.96 13.38
N THR A 187 -2.55 -2.54 12.20
CA THR A 187 -1.71 -1.90 11.18
C THR A 187 -2.57 -0.96 10.31
N THR A 188 -2.14 0.29 10.17
CA THR A 188 -2.76 1.28 9.28
C THR A 188 -2.53 0.90 7.82
N VAL A 189 -3.49 1.14 6.93
CA VAL A 189 -3.36 0.83 5.51
C VAL A 189 -3.70 2.05 4.66
N LEU A 190 -2.77 2.42 3.77
CA LEU A 190 -3.05 3.32 2.64
C LEU A 190 -3.08 2.48 1.36
N LEU A 191 -4.27 2.33 0.80
CA LEU A 191 -4.55 1.49 -0.34
C LEU A 191 -4.74 2.36 -1.59
N VAL A 192 -3.95 2.13 -2.61
CA VAL A 192 -4.20 2.63 -3.96
C VAL A 192 -4.84 1.51 -4.77
N GLU A 193 -5.99 1.78 -5.38
CA GLU A 193 -6.73 0.80 -6.16
C GLU A 193 -7.48 1.43 -7.33
N GLN A 194 -7.57 0.68 -8.42
CA GLN A 194 -8.45 0.98 -9.54
C GLN A 194 -9.86 0.41 -9.31
N ASN A 195 -9.97 -0.71 -8.60
CA ASN A 195 -11.27 -1.30 -8.24
C ASN A 195 -11.91 -0.51 -7.10
N ALA A 196 -12.47 0.65 -7.43
CA ALA A 196 -13.04 1.58 -6.45
C ALA A 196 -14.13 0.93 -5.59
N LYS A 197 -14.99 0.09 -6.16
CA LYS A 197 -16.08 -0.58 -5.43
C LYS A 197 -15.56 -1.44 -4.28
N LYS A 198 -14.54 -2.26 -4.55
CA LYS A 198 -13.92 -3.11 -3.53
C LYS A 198 -13.09 -2.31 -2.53
N ALA A 199 -12.36 -1.30 -3.01
CA ALA A 199 -11.58 -0.44 -2.13
C ALA A 199 -12.47 0.31 -1.14
N LEU A 200 -13.55 0.95 -1.61
CA LEU A 200 -14.51 1.66 -0.75
C LEU A 200 -15.21 0.73 0.24
N ALA A 201 -15.49 -0.53 -0.14
CA ALA A 201 -16.17 -1.47 0.74
C ALA A 201 -15.39 -1.81 2.02
N ILE A 202 -14.05 -1.70 2.02
CA ILE A 202 -13.19 -2.02 3.17
C ILE A 202 -12.56 -0.79 3.83
N SER A 203 -12.75 0.40 3.24
CA SER A 203 -12.11 1.63 3.72
C SER A 203 -12.99 2.39 4.70
N ASP A 204 -12.34 3.12 5.61
CA ASP A 204 -13.01 4.06 6.51
C ASP A 204 -13.28 5.38 5.79
N ARG A 205 -12.28 5.89 5.07
CA ARG A 205 -12.34 7.10 4.25
C ARG A 205 -11.65 6.86 2.92
N ALA A 206 -11.98 7.70 1.94
CA ALA A 206 -11.29 7.67 0.67
C ALA A 206 -11.09 9.06 0.08
N TYR A 207 -10.12 9.15 -0.82
CA TYR A 207 -9.80 10.33 -1.61
C TYR A 207 -9.86 9.94 -3.10
N VAL A 208 -10.58 10.72 -3.88
CA VAL A 208 -10.68 10.53 -5.34
C VAL A 208 -9.67 11.44 -6.01
N LEU A 209 -8.73 10.83 -6.71
CA LEU A 209 -7.65 11.53 -7.41
C LEU A 209 -7.95 11.57 -8.92
N GLU A 210 -7.92 12.76 -9.49
CA GLU A 210 -8.09 12.99 -10.93
C GLU A 210 -7.06 14.00 -11.44
N ALA A 211 -6.33 13.64 -12.50
CA ALA A 211 -5.35 14.49 -13.16
C ALA A 211 -4.37 15.21 -12.19
N GLY A 212 -3.95 14.52 -11.12
CA GLY A 212 -3.02 15.03 -10.12
C GLY A 212 -3.64 15.91 -9.03
N LYS A 213 -4.96 15.92 -8.87
CA LYS A 213 -5.69 16.67 -7.83
C LYS A 213 -6.66 15.76 -7.10
N ILE A 214 -6.89 16.01 -5.81
CA ILE A 214 -8.00 15.41 -5.07
C ILE A 214 -9.26 16.21 -5.43
N VAL A 215 -10.24 15.53 -6.04
CA VAL A 215 -11.50 16.15 -6.48
C VAL A 215 -12.65 15.86 -5.51
N LEU A 216 -12.56 14.75 -4.77
CA LEU A 216 -13.56 14.36 -3.79
C LEU A 216 -12.88 13.65 -2.61
N SER A 217 -13.43 13.79 -1.42
CA SER A 217 -12.97 13.06 -0.24
C SER A 217 -14.09 12.94 0.79
N GLY A 218 -14.05 11.89 1.59
CA GLY A 218 -15.05 11.66 2.62
C GLY A 218 -15.01 10.24 3.20
N LYS A 219 -16.05 9.92 3.98
CA LYS A 219 -16.26 8.55 4.45
C LYS A 219 -16.51 7.64 3.25
N ALA A 220 -15.91 6.46 3.26
CA ALA A 220 -16.07 5.50 2.16
C ALA A 220 -17.53 5.07 1.98
N SER A 221 -18.30 4.97 3.10
CA SER A 221 -19.74 4.70 3.09
C SER A 221 -20.57 5.73 2.33
N ASP A 222 -20.13 6.98 2.32
CA ASP A 222 -20.83 8.07 1.64
C ASP A 222 -20.43 8.12 0.16
N LEU A 223 -19.12 7.95 -0.09
CA LEU A 223 -18.57 7.96 -1.46
C LEU A 223 -19.06 6.80 -2.32
N ILE A 224 -19.30 5.61 -1.75
CA ILE A 224 -19.84 4.47 -2.49
C ILE A 224 -21.27 4.73 -3.00
N ASN A 225 -21.99 5.68 -2.38
CA ASN A 225 -23.34 6.06 -2.76
C ASN A 225 -23.39 7.36 -3.59
N ASP A 226 -22.27 8.05 -3.74
CA ASP A 226 -22.18 9.30 -4.49
C ASP A 226 -22.37 9.05 -6.00
N GLU A 227 -23.27 9.78 -6.63
CA GLU A 227 -23.64 9.63 -8.04
C GLU A 227 -22.46 9.88 -9.00
N SER A 228 -21.58 10.82 -8.67
CA SER A 228 -20.39 11.14 -9.48
C SER A 228 -19.36 10.02 -9.38
N VAL A 229 -19.18 9.42 -8.20
CA VAL A 229 -18.29 8.28 -7.98
C VAL A 229 -18.84 7.04 -8.66
N LYS A 230 -20.14 6.77 -8.56
CA LYS A 230 -20.81 5.65 -9.23
C LYS A 230 -20.58 5.70 -10.73
N LYS A 231 -20.92 6.84 -11.34
CA LYS A 231 -20.84 7.04 -12.78
C LYS A 231 -19.40 6.99 -13.31
N ALA A 232 -18.42 7.54 -12.56
CA ALA A 232 -17.03 7.62 -13.02
C ALA A 232 -16.21 6.36 -12.70
N TYR A 233 -16.49 5.66 -11.60
CA TYR A 233 -15.58 4.63 -11.06
C TYR A 233 -16.23 3.30 -10.68
N LEU A 234 -17.58 3.22 -10.55
CA LEU A 234 -18.26 1.98 -10.16
C LEU A 234 -18.92 1.24 -11.32
N GLY A 235 -19.01 1.86 -12.50
CA GLY A 235 -19.60 1.27 -13.72
C GLY A 235 -21.13 1.18 -13.70
N GLU A 236 -21.78 2.04 -12.94
CA GLU A 236 -23.25 2.17 -12.82
C GLU A 236 -23.75 3.41 -13.53
#